data_64439184518ee9e15a4e625ce02225eb
#
_entry.id   64439184518ee9e15a4e625ce02225eb
#
_cell.length_a   1.000
_cell.length_b   1.000
_cell.length_c   1.000
_cell.angle_alpha   90.00
_cell.angle_beta   90.00
_cell.angle_gamma   90.00
#
_symmetry.space_group_name_H-M   'P 1'
#
loop_
_entity.id
_entity.type
_entity.pdbx_description
1 polymer ?
#
loop_
_entity_poly.entity_id
_entity_poly.type
_entity_poly.pdbx_seq_one_letter_code
_entity_poly.pdbx_strand_id
1 'polypeptide(L)'
;MSFEHPNRNNESMIDVERDIMSRPSERNTTNLDLQRMKMILDIMGHPEQSFRVIHITGTNGKGSTARMAEAICRAYGMRTGLYTSPHLEHVNERIAIDGQQLSDDDFVDTWDQIKDLVAMVDMKMEELDKPKM
;
A
#
# COMPACT_ATOMS: atom_id res chain seq x y z
N MET A 1 -18.85 -2.46 -17.52
CA MET A 1 -18.28 -3.74 -18.00
C MET A 1 -17.35 -4.27 -16.91
N SER A 2 -17.83 -5.24 -16.17
CA SER A 2 -16.98 -5.94 -15.21
C SER A 2 -16.21 -7.01 -15.97
N PHE A 3 -14.88 -6.86 -16.02
CA PHE A 3 -14.04 -7.96 -16.45
C PHE A 3 -14.03 -9.00 -15.33
N GLU A 4 -14.79 -10.08 -15.50
CA GLU A 4 -14.62 -11.25 -14.66
C GLU A 4 -13.26 -11.86 -14.94
N HIS A 5 -12.33 -11.69 -14.01
CA HIS A 5 -11.08 -12.46 -14.02
C HIS A 5 -11.41 -13.89 -13.60
N PRO A 6 -11.18 -14.90 -14.46
CA PRO A 6 -11.63 -16.27 -14.22
C PRO A 6 -10.87 -17.03 -13.14
N ASN A 7 -10.07 -16.38 -12.30
CA ASN A 7 -9.28 -17.05 -11.28
C ASN A 7 -9.17 -16.21 -9.99
N ARG A 8 -10.32 -15.75 -9.49
CA ARG A 8 -10.37 -15.26 -8.11
C ARG A 8 -10.27 -16.48 -7.19
N ASN A 9 -9.12 -16.71 -6.63
CA ASN A 9 -9.08 -17.39 -5.35
C ASN A 9 -10.05 -16.62 -4.46
N ASN A 10 -11.02 -17.31 -3.85
CA ASN A 10 -12.09 -16.74 -3.03
C ASN A 10 -11.56 -16.03 -1.75
N GLU A 11 -10.51 -15.25 -1.89
CA GLU A 11 -9.96 -14.48 -0.80
C GLU A 11 -10.86 -13.26 -0.57
N SER A 12 -11.50 -13.23 0.59
CA SER A 12 -12.36 -12.10 0.95
C SER A 12 -11.51 -10.91 1.42
N MET A 13 -12.08 -9.71 1.37
CA MET A 13 -11.43 -8.51 1.94
C MET A 13 -11.06 -8.71 3.42
N ILE A 14 -11.86 -9.45 4.17
CA ILE A 14 -11.59 -9.78 5.57
C ILE A 14 -10.29 -10.58 5.71
N ASP A 15 -10.07 -11.55 4.85
CA ASP A 15 -8.86 -12.38 4.87
C ASP A 15 -7.62 -11.56 4.48
N VAL A 16 -7.74 -10.72 3.46
CA VAL A 16 -6.68 -9.81 3.01
C VAL A 16 -6.31 -8.82 4.12
N GLU A 17 -7.29 -8.19 4.75
CA GLU A 17 -7.06 -7.24 5.84
C GLU A 17 -6.38 -7.92 7.03
N ARG A 18 -6.82 -9.13 7.39
CA ARG A 18 -6.21 -9.92 8.45
C ARG A 18 -4.75 -10.25 8.15
N ASP A 19 -4.44 -10.63 6.92
CA ASP A 19 -3.07 -10.93 6.50
C ASP A 19 -2.17 -9.70 6.60
N ILE A 20 -2.62 -8.57 6.07
CA ILE A 20 -1.87 -7.31 6.12
C ILE A 20 -1.65 -6.86 7.57
N MET A 21 -2.69 -6.88 8.40
CA MET A 21 -2.63 -6.42 9.78
C MET A 21 -1.86 -7.37 10.72
N SER A 22 -1.68 -8.62 10.33
CA SER A 22 -0.86 -9.58 11.08
C SER A 22 0.65 -9.33 10.94
N ARG A 23 1.06 -8.51 9.98
CA ARG A 23 2.46 -8.18 9.77
C ARG A 23 2.99 -7.29 10.88
N PRO A 24 4.28 -7.45 11.27
CA PRO A 24 4.89 -6.58 12.28
C PRO A 24 4.79 -5.12 11.87
N SER A 25 4.28 -4.29 12.78
CA SER A 25 4.28 -2.84 12.57
C SER A 25 5.67 -2.26 12.80
N GLU A 26 5.94 -1.11 12.18
CA GLU A 26 7.19 -0.36 12.37
C GLU A 26 7.51 -0.11 13.86
N ARG A 27 6.48 -0.01 14.70
CA ARG A 27 6.65 0.21 16.14
C ARG A 27 7.30 -0.97 16.88
N ASN A 28 7.24 -2.16 16.29
CA ASN A 28 7.75 -3.40 16.88
C ASN A 28 9.06 -3.87 16.24
N THR A 29 9.55 -3.18 15.22
CA THR A 29 10.81 -3.51 14.58
C THR A 29 11.87 -2.49 14.97
N THR A 30 12.99 -2.96 15.47
CA THR A 30 14.16 -2.13 15.80
C THR A 30 14.91 -1.63 14.57
N ASN A 31 14.60 -2.14 13.40
CA ASN A 31 15.18 -1.73 12.12
C ASN A 31 14.14 -0.99 11.28
N LEU A 32 14.21 0.34 11.31
CA LEU A 32 13.54 1.22 10.35
C LEU A 32 14.21 1.11 8.98
N ASP A 33 14.47 -0.11 8.54
CA ASP A 33 15.18 -0.35 7.29
C ASP A 33 14.19 -0.35 6.12
N LEU A 34 14.39 0.58 5.20
CA LEU A 34 13.65 0.65 3.95
C LEU A 34 14.04 -0.46 2.95
N GLN A 35 14.89 -1.39 3.36
CA GLN A 35 15.42 -2.43 2.47
C GLN A 35 14.31 -3.30 1.85
N ARG A 36 13.31 -3.67 2.65
CA ARG A 36 12.13 -4.41 2.13
C ARG A 36 11.41 -3.63 1.04
N MET A 37 11.16 -2.36 1.31
CA MET A 37 10.47 -1.48 0.35
C MET A 37 11.29 -1.30 -0.92
N LYS A 38 12.59 -1.10 -0.79
CA LYS A 38 13.50 -0.98 -1.94
C LYS A 38 13.52 -2.26 -2.79
N MET A 39 13.54 -3.42 -2.14
CA MET A 39 13.50 -4.71 -2.85
C MET A 39 12.22 -4.90 -3.66
N ILE A 40 11.06 -4.64 -3.04
CA ILE A 40 9.78 -4.84 -3.75
C ILE A 40 9.63 -3.86 -4.89
N LEU A 41 10.02 -2.60 -4.70
CA LEU A 41 9.98 -1.58 -5.76
C LEU A 41 10.91 -1.92 -6.92
N ASP A 42 12.09 -2.46 -6.63
CA ASP A 42 13.02 -2.94 -7.66
C ASP A 42 12.41 -4.08 -8.49
N ILE A 43 11.81 -5.07 -7.84
CA ILE A 43 11.14 -6.19 -8.51
C ILE A 43 9.95 -5.70 -9.37
N MET A 44 9.23 -4.68 -8.91
CA MET A 44 8.07 -4.12 -9.61
C MET A 44 8.47 -3.15 -10.75
N GLY A 45 9.75 -2.88 -10.96
CA GLY A 45 10.24 -1.97 -12.00
C GLY A 45 10.12 -0.50 -11.65
N HIS A 46 10.21 -0.14 -10.39
CA HIS A 46 10.19 1.24 -9.88
C HIS A 46 8.95 2.05 -10.24
N PRO A 47 7.74 1.58 -9.89
CA PRO A 47 6.50 2.32 -10.18
C PRO A 47 6.46 3.69 -9.51
N GLU A 48 7.17 3.88 -8.41
CA GLU A 48 7.27 5.16 -7.70
C GLU A 48 7.91 6.28 -8.53
N GLN A 49 8.62 5.95 -9.58
CA GLN A 49 9.24 6.93 -10.48
C GLN A 49 8.30 7.44 -11.56
N SER A 50 7.12 6.84 -11.71
CA SER A 50 6.16 7.18 -12.75
C SER A 50 5.20 8.33 -12.38
N PHE A 51 5.24 8.82 -11.15
CA PHE A 51 4.37 9.88 -10.67
C PHE A 51 5.09 10.82 -9.71
N ARG A 52 4.50 12.00 -9.50
CA ARG A 52 5.00 12.97 -8.54
C ARG A 52 4.36 12.75 -7.17
N VAL A 53 5.09 13.02 -6.10
CA VAL A 53 4.64 12.81 -4.72
C VAL A 53 4.69 14.13 -3.96
N ILE A 54 3.63 14.39 -3.21
CA ILE A 54 3.59 15.41 -2.16
C ILE A 54 3.53 14.66 -0.82
N HIS A 55 4.58 14.79 -0.02
CA HIS A 55 4.66 14.14 1.28
C HIS A 55 4.38 15.14 2.39
N ILE A 56 3.33 14.88 3.17
CA ILE A 56 2.88 15.75 4.26
C ILE A 56 3.10 15.04 5.59
N THR A 57 3.85 15.68 6.47
CA THR A 57 4.14 15.17 7.81
C THR A 57 3.69 16.18 8.86
N GLY A 58 3.55 15.73 10.08
CA GLY A 58 3.19 16.59 11.21
C GLY A 58 2.38 15.84 12.27
N THR A 59 2.15 16.48 13.39
CA THR A 59 1.41 15.93 14.52
C THR A 59 -0.08 16.19 14.45
N ASN A 60 -0.49 17.36 13.88
CA ASN A 60 -1.89 17.77 13.78
C ASN A 60 -2.22 18.27 12.38
N GLY A 61 -3.41 17.95 11.88
CA GLY A 61 -3.94 18.47 10.63
C GLY A 61 -3.32 17.90 9.35
N LYS A 62 -2.40 16.94 9.43
CA LYS A 62 -1.75 16.35 8.25
C LYS A 62 -2.73 15.66 7.29
N GLY A 63 -3.70 14.92 7.83
CA GLY A 63 -4.74 14.25 7.04
C GLY A 63 -5.64 15.25 6.31
N SER A 64 -6.07 16.31 6.99
CA SER A 64 -6.87 17.37 6.40
C SER A 64 -6.12 18.14 5.32
N THR A 65 -4.85 18.46 5.56
CA THR A 65 -3.98 19.12 4.58
C THR A 65 -3.76 18.26 3.33
N ALA A 66 -3.53 16.97 3.51
CA ALA A 66 -3.36 16.03 2.40
C ALA A 66 -4.62 15.92 1.54
N ARG A 67 -5.80 15.85 2.17
CA ARG A 67 -7.08 15.79 1.47
C ARG A 67 -7.39 17.10 0.71
N MET A 68 -7.06 18.24 1.29
CA MET A 68 -7.20 19.53 0.60
C MET A 68 -6.27 19.62 -0.60
N ALA A 69 -5.00 19.24 -0.46
CA ALA A 69 -4.04 19.23 -1.53
C ALA A 69 -4.48 18.31 -2.67
N GLU A 70 -4.96 17.11 -2.35
CA GLU A 70 -5.49 16.17 -3.33
C GLU A 70 -6.70 16.77 -4.09
N ALA A 71 -7.66 17.33 -3.36
CA ALA A 71 -8.85 17.93 -3.95
C ALA A 71 -8.51 19.07 -4.91
N ILE A 72 -7.54 19.89 -4.57
CA ILE A 72 -7.05 20.98 -5.43
C ILE A 72 -6.42 20.39 -6.71
N CYS A 73 -5.54 19.43 -6.59
CA CYS A 73 -4.92 18.77 -7.75
C CYS A 73 -5.96 18.15 -8.68
N ARG A 74 -6.94 17.46 -8.11
CA ARG A 74 -8.04 16.85 -8.86
C ARG A 74 -8.90 17.89 -9.56
N ALA A 75 -9.18 19.02 -8.90
CA ALA A 75 -9.92 20.14 -9.51
C ALA A 75 -9.20 20.76 -10.72
N TYR A 76 -7.87 20.66 -10.76
CA TYR A 76 -7.05 21.06 -11.92
C TYR A 76 -6.96 19.98 -13.00
N GLY A 77 -7.73 18.91 -12.91
CA GLY A 77 -7.77 17.85 -13.91
C GLY A 77 -6.67 16.80 -13.80
N MET A 78 -5.94 16.78 -12.69
CA MET A 78 -4.92 15.77 -12.44
C MET A 78 -5.55 14.46 -11.94
N ARG A 79 -4.95 13.34 -12.33
CA ARG A 79 -5.24 12.06 -11.70
C ARG A 79 -4.50 12.01 -10.38
N THR A 80 -5.20 11.64 -9.31
CA THR A 80 -4.67 11.69 -7.96
C THR A 80 -4.75 10.34 -7.27
N GLY A 81 -3.76 10.07 -6.43
CA GLY A 81 -3.79 9.03 -5.42
C GLY A 81 -3.57 9.69 -4.06
N LEU A 82 -4.30 9.26 -3.06
CA LEU A 82 -4.14 9.73 -1.68
C LEU A 82 -3.89 8.54 -0.78
N TYR A 83 -2.80 8.61 -0.01
CA TYR A 83 -2.52 7.67 1.07
C TYR A 83 -2.56 8.39 2.40
N THR A 84 -3.35 7.87 3.33
CA THR A 84 -3.45 8.39 4.70
C THR A 84 -3.34 7.28 5.73
N SER A 85 -2.87 7.59 6.92
CA SER A 85 -2.80 6.66 8.05
C SER A 85 -3.01 7.40 9.36
N PRO A 86 -3.55 6.73 10.37
CA PRO A 86 -4.11 5.37 10.38
C PRO A 86 -5.51 5.31 9.74
N HIS A 87 -6.08 4.10 9.63
CA HIS A 87 -7.49 3.91 9.31
C HIS A 87 -8.33 3.80 10.60
N LEU A 88 -9.64 4.06 10.48
CA LEU A 88 -10.57 3.95 11.61
C LEU A 88 -11.16 2.54 11.73
N GLU A 89 -11.70 2.00 10.64
CA GLU A 89 -12.37 0.70 10.60
C GLU A 89 -11.69 -0.29 9.65
N HIS A 90 -11.40 0.14 8.42
CA HIS A 90 -10.89 -0.73 7.35
C HIS A 90 -9.64 -0.18 6.69
N VAL A 91 -8.73 -1.08 6.35
CA VAL A 91 -7.44 -0.73 5.74
C VAL A 91 -7.57 0.00 4.39
N ASN A 92 -8.62 -0.28 3.62
CA ASN A 92 -8.85 0.41 2.34
C ASN A 92 -9.21 1.89 2.48
N GLU A 93 -9.56 2.37 3.68
CA GLU A 93 -9.68 3.81 3.96
C GLU A 93 -8.38 4.57 3.73
N ARG A 94 -7.23 3.88 3.78
CA ARG A 94 -5.91 4.48 3.62
C ARG A 94 -5.60 4.90 2.18
N ILE A 95 -6.33 4.36 1.20
CA ILE A 95 -6.04 4.56 -0.22
C ILE A 95 -7.27 5.10 -0.94
N ALA A 96 -7.12 6.25 -1.59
CA ALA A 96 -8.14 6.81 -2.47
C ALA A 96 -7.54 7.12 -3.84
N ILE A 97 -8.28 6.83 -4.88
CA ILE A 97 -7.94 7.12 -6.27
C ILE A 97 -8.97 8.08 -6.82
N ASP A 98 -8.52 9.22 -7.35
CA ASP A 98 -9.37 10.28 -7.88
C ASP A 98 -10.50 10.70 -6.91
N GLY A 99 -10.17 10.78 -5.62
CA GLY A 99 -11.07 11.19 -4.54
C GLY A 99 -12.00 10.10 -4.03
N GLN A 100 -11.90 8.87 -4.51
CA GLN A 100 -12.72 7.76 -4.09
C GLN A 100 -11.91 6.69 -3.37
N GLN A 101 -12.37 6.30 -2.18
CA GLN A 101 -11.77 5.20 -1.44
C GLN A 101 -11.74 3.93 -2.29
N LEU A 102 -10.63 3.22 -2.23
CA LEU A 102 -10.45 1.97 -2.95
C LEU A 102 -11.50 0.94 -2.50
N SER A 103 -12.24 0.36 -3.45
CA SER A 103 -13.24 -0.66 -3.17
C SER A 103 -12.61 -1.94 -2.65
N ASP A 104 -13.41 -2.76 -1.95
CA ASP A 104 -12.95 -4.07 -1.48
C ASP A 104 -12.44 -4.94 -2.62
N ASP A 105 -13.17 -4.98 -3.74
CA ASP A 105 -12.79 -5.77 -4.90
C ASP A 105 -11.46 -5.31 -5.51
N ASP A 106 -11.27 -4.01 -5.68
CA ASP A 106 -10.02 -3.45 -6.23
C ASP A 106 -8.85 -3.67 -5.27
N PHE A 107 -9.11 -3.59 -3.97
CA PHE A 107 -8.09 -3.85 -2.96
C PHE A 107 -7.64 -5.31 -2.98
N VAL A 108 -8.58 -6.25 -3.01
CA VAL A 108 -8.29 -7.69 -3.11
C VAL A 108 -7.55 -8.02 -4.40
N ASP A 109 -8.01 -7.50 -5.54
CA ASP A 109 -7.37 -7.71 -6.83
C ASP A 109 -5.92 -7.19 -6.85
N THR A 110 -5.69 -6.02 -6.27
CA THR A 110 -4.34 -5.44 -6.17
C THR A 110 -3.45 -6.28 -5.25
N TRP A 111 -3.97 -6.71 -4.11
CA TRP A 111 -3.24 -7.59 -3.19
C TRP A 111 -2.85 -8.90 -3.86
N ASP A 112 -3.78 -9.52 -4.60
CA ASP A 112 -3.51 -10.76 -5.34
C ASP A 112 -2.37 -10.60 -6.35
N GLN A 113 -2.21 -9.42 -6.93
CA GLN A 113 -1.13 -9.14 -7.87
C GLN A 113 0.24 -9.02 -7.20
N ILE A 114 0.29 -8.56 -5.95
CA ILE A 114 1.55 -8.26 -5.27
C ILE A 114 1.92 -9.25 -4.17
N LYS A 115 0.99 -10.04 -3.66
CA LYS A 115 1.22 -10.91 -2.49
C LYS A 115 2.39 -11.88 -2.68
N ASP A 116 2.56 -12.44 -3.87
CA ASP A 116 3.65 -13.37 -4.17
C ASP A 116 5.01 -12.64 -4.17
N LEU A 117 5.04 -11.41 -4.65
CA LEU A 117 6.24 -10.56 -4.58
C LEU A 117 6.59 -10.20 -3.14
N VAL A 118 5.59 -9.91 -2.32
CA VAL A 118 5.77 -9.65 -0.89
C VAL A 118 6.35 -10.87 -0.19
N ALA A 119 5.80 -12.06 -0.46
CA ALA A 119 6.31 -13.31 0.09
C ALA A 119 7.77 -13.59 -0.33
N MET A 120 8.10 -13.30 -1.58
CA MET A 120 9.47 -13.44 -2.10
C MET A 120 10.45 -12.51 -1.39
N VAL A 121 10.05 -11.27 -1.15
CA VAL A 121 10.86 -10.29 -0.40
C VAL A 121 11.06 -10.75 1.03
N ASP A 122 10.01 -11.24 1.69
CA ASP A 122 10.09 -11.76 3.05
C ASP A 122 11.09 -12.91 3.16
N MET A 123 11.07 -13.84 2.22
CA MET A 123 12.03 -14.95 2.16
C MET A 123 13.48 -14.45 2.01
N LYS A 124 13.70 -13.48 1.12
CA LYS A 124 15.04 -12.90 0.92
C LYS A 124 15.55 -12.18 2.17
N MET A 125 14.68 -11.49 2.87
CA MET A 125 15.04 -10.80 4.12
C MET A 125 15.41 -11.81 5.21
N GLU A 126 14.69 -12.91 5.33
CA GLU A 126 15.04 -13.99 6.27
C GLU A 126 16.42 -14.60 5.96
N GLU A 127 16.75 -14.77 4.69
CA GLU A 127 18.08 -15.28 4.27
C GLU A 127 19.20 -14.31 4.64
N LEU A 128 18.95 -12.99 4.57
CA LEU A 128 19.93 -11.96 4.94
C LEU A 128 20.15 -11.86 6.45
N ASP A 129 19.09 -12.13 7.23
CA ASP A 129 19.15 -12.08 8.70
C ASP A 129 19.77 -13.34 9.33
N LYS A 130 19.94 -14.42 8.56
CA LYS A 130 20.60 -15.62 9.04
C LYS A 130 22.09 -15.36 9.21
N PRO A 131 22.68 -15.76 10.35
CA PRO A 131 24.12 -15.64 10.51
C PRO A 131 24.84 -16.44 9.43
N LYS A 132 25.69 -15.79 8.70
CA LYS A 132 26.58 -16.47 7.73
C LYS A 132 27.48 -17.41 8.51
N MET A 133 27.31 -18.67 8.28
CA MET A 133 28.27 -19.65 8.75
C MET A 133 29.59 -19.51 8.00
#